data_4247214dbab7e5c23527f2fa8ff828e3
#
_entry.id   4247214dbab7e5c23527f2fa8ff828e3
#
_cell.length_a   1.000
_cell.length_b   1.000
_cell.length_c   1.000
_cell.angle_alpha   90.00
_cell.angle_beta   90.00
_cell.angle_gamma   90.00
#
_symmetry.space_group_name_H-M   'P 1'
#
loop_
_entity.id
_entity.type
_entity.pdbx_description
1 polymer ?
#
loop_
_entity_poly.entity_id
_entity_poly.type
_entity_poly.pdbx_seq_one_letter_code
_entity_poly.pdbx_strand_id
1 'polypeptide(L)'
;MAETKRIKTALVSVFHKDGLDALLKKLHDEGVKFLSTGGTQKFIEELGYPCQAVEEVTTYPSILGGRVKTLHPKIFGGILGRRGLAEDQAQMQQYEADIIEKIDIGGISLIRAGAKNFKDVVIVPSKAEYGPLLDLLNRKGAQTDVEDRRWFATRAFGVSSHYDTAIHAYFENGK
;
A
#
# COMPACT_ATOMS: atom_id res chain seq x y z
N MET A 1 -9.72 9.66 27.03
CA MET A 1 -8.89 8.58 26.47
C MET A 1 -8.96 8.69 24.95
N ALA A 2 -7.84 8.67 24.26
CA ALA A 2 -7.86 8.70 22.78
C ALA A 2 -8.55 7.43 22.25
N GLU A 3 -9.47 7.60 21.31
CA GLU A 3 -10.20 6.49 20.70
C GLU A 3 -9.22 5.57 19.94
N THR A 4 -9.06 4.34 20.43
CA THR A 4 -8.26 3.32 19.77
C THR A 4 -9.10 2.54 18.75
N LYS A 5 -8.49 2.17 17.61
CA LYS A 5 -9.12 1.33 16.59
C LYS A 5 -8.24 0.13 16.31
N ARG A 6 -8.89 -1.04 16.14
CA ARG A 6 -8.20 -2.28 15.78
C ARG A 6 -8.14 -2.43 14.26
N ILE A 7 -6.97 -2.74 13.74
CA ILE A 7 -6.80 -3.21 12.37
C ILE A 7 -7.46 -4.57 12.24
N LYS A 8 -8.48 -4.69 11.40
CA LYS A 8 -9.23 -5.93 11.16
C LYS A 8 -8.90 -6.56 9.82
N THR A 9 -8.60 -5.74 8.83
CA THR A 9 -8.28 -6.17 7.47
C THR A 9 -7.15 -5.30 6.93
N ALA A 10 -6.21 -5.90 6.24
CA ALA A 10 -5.14 -5.23 5.54
C ALA A 10 -5.24 -5.51 4.03
N LEU A 11 -5.37 -4.46 3.23
CA LEU A 11 -5.12 -4.55 1.80
C LEU A 11 -3.61 -4.45 1.57
N VAL A 12 -3.03 -5.51 1.01
CA VAL A 12 -1.61 -5.57 0.70
C VAL A 12 -1.42 -5.55 -0.81
N SER A 13 -0.76 -4.53 -1.32
CA SER A 13 -0.46 -4.40 -2.75
C SER A 13 0.94 -3.82 -2.90
N VAL A 14 1.91 -4.67 -3.24
CA VAL A 14 3.32 -4.29 -3.33
C VAL A 14 3.97 -4.93 -4.55
N PHE A 15 4.90 -4.23 -5.16
CA PHE A 15 5.69 -4.76 -6.26
C PHE A 15 6.81 -5.68 -5.73
N HIS A 16 7.67 -5.17 -4.85
CA HIS A 16 8.74 -5.94 -4.19
C HIS A 16 8.25 -6.49 -2.84
N LYS A 17 8.62 -7.73 -2.50
CA LYS A 17 8.15 -8.44 -1.29
C LYS A 17 9.18 -8.47 -0.16
N ASP A 18 10.38 -7.90 -0.36
CA ASP A 18 11.47 -7.93 0.64
C ASP A 18 11.03 -7.31 1.96
N GLY A 19 11.17 -8.04 3.04
CA GLY A 19 10.81 -7.61 4.40
C GLY A 19 9.30 -7.55 4.67
N LEU A 20 8.47 -8.02 3.73
CA LEU A 20 7.02 -8.09 3.91
C LEU A 20 6.60 -9.29 4.77
N ASP A 21 7.38 -10.37 4.74
CA ASP A 21 7.11 -11.63 5.44
C ASP A 21 6.94 -11.46 6.95
N ALA A 22 7.86 -10.77 7.61
CA ALA A 22 7.80 -10.50 9.05
C ALA A 22 6.55 -9.69 9.44
N LEU A 23 6.18 -8.73 8.60
CA LEU A 23 5.01 -7.89 8.81
C LEU A 23 3.72 -8.68 8.60
N LEU A 24 3.64 -9.51 7.55
CA LEU A 24 2.51 -10.40 7.29
C LEU A 24 2.33 -11.40 8.44
N LYS A 25 3.44 -12.00 8.91
CA LYS A 25 3.39 -12.89 10.07
C LYS A 25 2.78 -12.21 11.28
N LYS A 26 3.28 -11.02 11.64
CA LYS A 26 2.78 -10.29 12.81
C LYS A 26 1.32 -9.88 12.66
N LEU A 27 0.88 -9.43 11.49
CA LEU A 27 -0.52 -9.12 11.22
C LEU A 27 -1.41 -10.38 11.30
N HIS A 28 -0.94 -11.51 10.78
CA HIS A 28 -1.64 -12.79 10.88
C HIS A 28 -1.80 -13.24 12.33
N ASP A 29 -0.72 -13.19 13.11
CA ASP A 29 -0.72 -13.54 14.53
C ASP A 29 -1.70 -12.67 15.35
N GLU A 30 -1.92 -11.42 14.91
CA GLU A 30 -2.91 -10.51 15.47
C GLU A 30 -4.35 -10.74 14.93
N GLY A 31 -4.56 -11.74 14.07
CA GLY A 31 -5.87 -12.07 13.50
C GLY A 31 -6.37 -11.09 12.42
N VAL A 32 -5.47 -10.34 11.79
CA VAL A 32 -5.80 -9.45 10.69
C VAL A 32 -6.04 -10.26 9.41
N LYS A 33 -7.16 -10.00 8.73
CA LYS A 33 -7.49 -10.65 7.45
C LYS A 33 -6.73 -9.98 6.31
N PHE A 34 -6.31 -10.76 5.31
CA PHE A 34 -5.63 -10.22 4.13
C PHE A 34 -6.57 -10.11 2.94
N LEU A 35 -6.41 -9.02 2.23
CA LEU A 35 -7.01 -8.72 0.95
C LEU A 35 -5.89 -8.33 -0.01
N SER A 36 -5.81 -8.92 -1.19
CA SER A 36 -4.71 -8.63 -2.11
C SER A 36 -5.07 -8.92 -3.58
N THR A 37 -4.13 -8.66 -4.46
CA THR A 37 -4.27 -8.88 -5.90
C THR A 37 -3.03 -9.56 -6.47
N GLY A 38 -3.21 -10.36 -7.52
CA GLY A 38 -2.14 -10.87 -8.37
C GLY A 38 -0.96 -11.48 -7.63
N GLY A 39 0.25 -11.05 -7.97
CA GLY A 39 1.47 -11.63 -7.40
C GLY A 39 1.67 -11.42 -5.89
N THR A 40 1.06 -10.41 -5.30
CA THR A 40 1.11 -10.22 -3.84
C THR A 40 0.17 -11.18 -3.12
N GLN A 41 -1.01 -11.46 -3.67
CA GLN A 41 -1.91 -12.49 -3.16
C GLN A 41 -1.21 -13.85 -3.14
N LYS A 42 -0.63 -14.26 -4.28
CA LYS A 42 0.11 -15.52 -4.39
C LYS A 42 1.23 -15.63 -3.34
N PHE A 43 2.00 -14.57 -3.14
CA PHE A 43 3.06 -14.52 -2.13
C PHE A 43 2.51 -14.74 -0.69
N ILE A 44 1.37 -14.13 -0.34
CA ILE A 44 0.73 -14.30 0.97
C ILE A 44 0.28 -15.75 1.16
N GLU A 45 -0.32 -16.35 0.13
CA GLU A 45 -0.78 -17.74 0.14
C GLU A 45 0.39 -18.73 0.21
N GLU A 46 1.51 -18.47 -0.47
CA GLU A 46 2.74 -19.27 -0.38
C GLU A 46 3.37 -19.25 1.02
N LEU A 47 3.17 -18.19 1.80
CA LEU A 47 3.52 -18.14 3.23
C LEU A 47 2.54 -18.90 4.13
N GLY A 48 1.49 -19.48 3.58
CA GLY A 48 0.47 -20.26 4.31
C GLY A 48 -0.64 -19.41 4.93
N TYR A 49 -0.78 -18.13 4.56
CA TYR A 49 -1.81 -17.26 5.11
C TYR A 49 -3.01 -17.15 4.17
N PRO A 50 -4.25 -17.27 4.70
CA PRO A 50 -5.45 -17.04 3.89
C PRO A 50 -5.49 -15.60 3.35
N CYS A 51 -5.76 -15.46 2.05
CA CYS A 51 -5.85 -14.17 1.39
C CYS A 51 -7.05 -14.12 0.47
N GLN A 52 -7.92 -13.12 0.64
CA GLN A 52 -9.06 -12.89 -0.22
C GLN A 52 -8.62 -12.06 -1.45
N ALA A 53 -9.12 -12.41 -2.62
CA ALA A 53 -8.88 -11.63 -3.82
C ALA A 53 -9.70 -10.32 -3.80
N VAL A 54 -9.10 -9.23 -4.27
CA VAL A 54 -9.81 -7.94 -4.43
C VAL A 54 -10.99 -8.10 -5.38
N GLU A 55 -10.85 -8.90 -6.42
CA GLU A 55 -11.90 -9.18 -7.41
C GLU A 55 -13.15 -9.82 -6.79
N GLU A 56 -13.00 -10.65 -5.76
CA GLU A 56 -14.12 -11.22 -5.02
C GLU A 56 -14.89 -10.17 -4.21
N VAL A 57 -14.20 -9.19 -3.66
CA VAL A 57 -14.80 -8.12 -2.87
C VAL A 57 -15.47 -7.07 -3.75
N THR A 58 -14.80 -6.68 -4.83
CA THR A 58 -15.27 -5.63 -5.74
C THR A 58 -16.30 -6.16 -6.75
N THR A 59 -16.27 -7.47 -7.03
CA THR A 59 -17.01 -8.10 -8.14
C THR A 59 -16.62 -7.52 -9.51
N TYR A 60 -15.47 -6.83 -9.58
CA TYR A 60 -14.95 -6.20 -10.79
C TYR A 60 -13.79 -7.03 -11.35
N PRO A 61 -13.83 -7.42 -12.62
CA PRO A 61 -12.80 -8.27 -13.21
C PRO A 61 -11.46 -7.53 -13.35
N SER A 62 -10.38 -8.29 -13.39
CA SER A 62 -9.04 -7.77 -13.64
C SER A 62 -8.84 -7.46 -15.14
N ILE A 63 -9.43 -6.36 -15.60
CA ILE A 63 -9.28 -5.82 -16.96
C ILE A 63 -8.32 -4.64 -16.98
N LEU A 64 -7.93 -4.16 -18.15
CA LEU A 64 -7.02 -3.03 -18.33
C LEU A 64 -5.69 -3.20 -17.56
N GLY A 65 -5.13 -4.41 -17.58
CA GLY A 65 -3.93 -4.71 -16.81
C GLY A 65 -4.11 -4.61 -15.29
N GLY A 66 -5.36 -4.66 -14.81
CA GLY A 66 -5.70 -4.57 -13.38
C GLY A 66 -5.62 -3.17 -12.77
N ARG A 67 -5.47 -2.12 -13.58
CA ARG A 67 -5.22 -0.74 -13.12
C ARG A 67 -6.36 -0.12 -12.31
N VAL A 68 -7.60 -0.48 -12.59
CA VAL A 68 -8.78 0.15 -11.97
C VAL A 68 -9.48 -0.71 -10.90
N LYS A 69 -9.12 -1.96 -10.76
CA LYS A 69 -9.81 -2.91 -9.89
C LYS A 69 -9.75 -2.59 -8.39
N THR A 70 -8.75 -1.84 -7.97
CA THR A 70 -8.59 -1.37 -6.59
C THR A 70 -9.23 -0.02 -6.32
N LEU A 71 -9.65 0.72 -7.35
CA LEU A 71 -10.35 2.00 -7.22
C LEU A 71 -11.84 1.78 -6.93
N HIS A 72 -12.13 1.19 -5.78
CA HIS A 72 -13.48 0.80 -5.40
C HIS A 72 -13.76 1.16 -3.93
N PRO A 73 -14.97 1.68 -3.59
CA PRO A 73 -15.29 2.07 -2.20
C PRO A 73 -15.11 0.95 -1.16
N LYS A 74 -15.32 -0.30 -1.54
CA LYS A 74 -15.13 -1.46 -0.65
C LYS A 74 -13.68 -1.74 -0.29
N ILE A 75 -12.72 -1.09 -0.97
CA ILE A 75 -11.28 -1.34 -0.78
C ILE A 75 -10.68 -0.46 0.31
N PHE A 76 -11.29 0.67 0.64
CA PHE A 76 -10.73 1.61 1.63
C PHE A 76 -10.94 1.14 3.07
N GLY A 77 -10.15 0.14 3.51
CA GLY A 77 -10.21 -0.39 4.89
C GLY A 77 -8.89 -0.35 5.63
N GLY A 78 -7.94 -1.01 5.16
CA GLY A 78 -6.58 -0.99 5.70
C GLY A 78 -5.62 -1.24 4.55
N ILE A 79 -4.73 -0.32 4.28
CA ILE A 79 -3.85 -0.37 3.13
C ILE A 79 -2.41 -0.54 3.58
N LEU A 80 -1.78 -1.61 3.12
CA LEU A 80 -0.35 -1.83 3.19
C LEU A 80 0.20 -1.82 1.76
N GLY A 81 0.72 -0.68 1.32
CA GLY A 81 1.20 -0.50 -0.03
C GLY A 81 2.64 -0.04 -0.11
N ARG A 82 3.32 -0.46 -1.15
CA ARG A 82 4.63 0.07 -1.50
C ARG A 82 4.65 0.62 -2.91
N ARG A 83 5.32 1.79 -3.03
CA ARG A 83 5.91 2.25 -4.29
C ARG A 83 7.31 2.77 -4.02
N GLY A 84 8.31 2.05 -4.51
CA GLY A 84 9.73 2.40 -4.34
C GLY A 84 10.20 3.28 -5.48
N LEU A 85 10.55 4.53 -5.19
CA LEU A 85 10.93 5.53 -6.16
C LEU A 85 12.36 5.35 -6.72
N ALA A 86 13.31 4.85 -5.94
CA ALA A 86 14.70 4.82 -6.36
C ALA A 86 15.01 3.72 -7.39
N GLU A 87 14.39 2.54 -7.27
CA GLU A 87 14.60 1.43 -8.19
C GLU A 87 13.80 1.61 -9.48
N ASP A 88 12.62 2.25 -9.39
CA ASP A 88 11.80 2.56 -10.55
C ASP A 88 12.45 3.69 -11.39
N GLN A 89 13.11 4.66 -10.77
CA GLN A 89 13.89 5.69 -11.47
C GLN A 89 15.08 5.14 -12.26
N ALA A 90 15.74 4.08 -11.77
CA ALA A 90 16.82 3.43 -12.50
C ALA A 90 16.32 2.66 -13.76
N GLN A 91 15.11 2.12 -13.72
CA GLN A 91 14.46 1.52 -14.88
C GLN A 91 13.87 2.55 -15.84
N MET A 92 13.51 3.74 -15.34
CA MET A 92 12.97 4.85 -16.13
C MET A 92 13.97 5.41 -17.16
N GLN A 93 15.25 5.23 -16.98
CA GLN A 93 16.27 5.73 -17.92
C GLN A 93 16.38 4.91 -19.22
N GLN A 94 15.69 3.79 -19.35
CA GLN A 94 15.92 2.85 -20.43
C GLN A 94 14.91 2.87 -21.58
N TYR A 95 13.63 3.30 -21.38
CA TYR A 95 12.59 3.30 -22.42
C TYR A 95 11.49 4.36 -22.16
N GLU A 96 11.41 5.40 -22.99
CA GLU A 96 10.46 6.51 -22.83
C GLU A 96 8.98 6.09 -22.88
N ALA A 97 8.60 5.20 -23.80
CA ALA A 97 7.23 4.69 -23.90
C ALA A 97 6.83 3.81 -22.69
N ASP A 98 7.77 3.07 -22.14
CA ASP A 98 7.57 2.23 -20.97
C ASP A 98 7.44 3.02 -19.67
N ILE A 99 8.01 4.21 -19.58
CA ILE A 99 7.96 5.09 -18.41
C ILE A 99 6.54 5.58 -18.20
N ILE A 100 5.93 6.16 -19.24
CA ILE A 100 4.56 6.68 -19.19
C ILE A 100 3.58 5.56 -18.79
N GLU A 101 3.74 4.39 -19.37
CA GLU A 101 2.90 3.23 -19.08
C GLU A 101 3.05 2.74 -17.63
N LYS A 102 4.21 2.92 -17.01
CA LYS A 102 4.50 2.52 -15.63
C LYS A 102 4.09 3.56 -14.58
N ILE A 103 3.67 4.77 -14.99
CA ILE A 103 3.14 5.75 -14.04
C ILE A 103 1.94 5.13 -13.31
N ASP A 104 2.08 5.03 -11.99
CA ASP A 104 1.02 4.44 -11.17
C ASP A 104 -0.08 5.44 -10.85
N ILE A 105 -1.26 5.15 -11.33
CA ILE A 105 -2.47 5.92 -11.01
C ILE A 105 -3.22 5.30 -9.83
N GLY A 106 -3.43 4.00 -9.87
CA GLY A 106 -4.29 3.31 -8.91
C GLY A 106 -3.72 3.27 -7.50
N GLY A 107 -2.46 2.86 -7.34
CA GLY A 107 -1.84 2.71 -6.03
C GLY A 107 -1.60 4.05 -5.34
N ILE A 108 -1.11 5.07 -6.07
CA ILE A 108 -0.94 6.40 -5.48
C ILE A 108 -2.28 7.01 -5.05
N SER A 109 -3.35 6.77 -5.80
CA SER A 109 -4.70 7.19 -5.43
C SER A 109 -5.18 6.52 -4.15
N LEU A 110 -4.91 5.21 -3.98
CA LEU A 110 -5.22 4.48 -2.73
C LEU A 110 -4.42 5.00 -1.55
N ILE A 111 -3.13 5.30 -1.74
CA ILE A 111 -2.27 5.90 -0.70
C ILE A 111 -2.88 7.22 -0.23
N ARG A 112 -3.24 8.11 -1.15
CA ARG A 112 -3.85 9.40 -0.83
C ARG A 112 -5.21 9.25 -0.14
N ALA A 113 -6.05 8.33 -0.61
CA ALA A 113 -7.36 8.08 -0.02
C ALA A 113 -7.24 7.52 1.41
N GLY A 114 -6.35 6.55 1.64
CA GLY A 114 -6.06 6.03 2.97
C GLY A 114 -5.51 7.10 3.91
N ALA A 115 -4.59 7.94 3.45
CA ALA A 115 -4.04 9.05 4.20
C ALA A 115 -5.11 10.08 4.59
N LYS A 116 -6.00 10.46 3.66
CA LYS A 116 -7.14 11.34 3.96
C LYS A 116 -8.07 10.74 5.01
N ASN A 117 -8.28 9.43 4.97
CA ASN A 117 -9.13 8.71 5.92
C ASN A 117 -8.38 8.22 7.17
N PHE A 118 -7.33 8.90 7.61
CA PHE A 118 -6.49 8.49 8.75
C PHE A 118 -7.27 8.32 10.07
N LYS A 119 -8.47 8.87 10.18
CA LYS A 119 -9.33 8.64 11.35
C LYS A 119 -9.67 7.15 11.53
N ASP A 120 -9.72 6.39 10.43
CA ASP A 120 -10.14 4.99 10.40
C ASP A 120 -9.10 4.04 9.81
N VAL A 121 -8.10 4.57 9.09
CA VAL A 121 -7.16 3.79 8.27
C VAL A 121 -5.73 4.04 8.70
N VAL A 122 -4.95 2.97 8.83
CA VAL A 122 -3.48 3.02 8.82
C VAL A 122 -3.03 2.84 7.38
N ILE A 123 -2.29 3.80 6.84
CA ILE A 123 -1.71 3.75 5.50
C ILE A 123 -0.21 3.61 5.56
N VAL A 124 0.33 2.55 4.97
CA VAL A 124 1.77 2.27 4.92
C VAL A 124 2.25 2.48 3.48
N PRO A 125 2.81 3.64 3.17
CA PRO A 125 3.04 4.04 1.79
C PRO A 125 4.32 3.48 1.17
N SER A 126 5.29 3.06 1.99
CA SER A 126 6.57 2.56 1.50
C SER A 126 7.19 1.52 2.44
N LYS A 127 8.29 0.89 2.01
CA LYS A 127 9.10 -0.02 2.84
C LYS A 127 9.69 0.66 4.08
N ALA A 128 9.97 1.95 4.00
CA ALA A 128 10.54 2.71 5.12
C ALA A 128 9.63 2.67 6.37
N GLU A 129 8.33 2.50 6.16
CA GLU A 129 7.35 2.44 7.23
C GLU A 129 7.06 1.01 7.74
N TYR A 130 7.67 -0.04 7.16
CA TYR A 130 7.48 -1.42 7.64
C TYR A 130 8.00 -1.62 9.06
N GLY A 131 9.22 -1.14 9.36
CA GLY A 131 9.79 -1.15 10.71
C GLY A 131 8.91 -0.42 11.72
N PRO A 132 8.58 0.85 11.51
CA PRO A 132 7.66 1.60 12.37
C PRO A 132 6.31 0.92 12.59
N LEU A 133 5.72 0.30 11.56
CA LEU A 133 4.48 -0.46 11.75
C LEU A 133 4.70 -1.72 12.58
N LEU A 134 5.77 -2.47 12.32
CA LEU A 134 6.09 -3.67 13.10
C LEU A 134 6.31 -3.34 14.58
N ASP A 135 7.01 -2.25 14.87
CA ASP A 135 7.22 -1.75 16.24
C ASP A 135 5.90 -1.35 16.90
N LEU A 136 5.02 -0.70 16.16
CA LEU A 136 3.67 -0.37 16.65
C LEU A 136 2.87 -1.63 16.99
N LEU A 137 2.85 -2.61 16.09
CA LEU A 137 2.16 -3.89 16.28
C LEU A 137 2.75 -4.68 17.46
N ASN A 138 4.05 -4.62 17.67
CA ASN A 138 4.70 -5.29 18.82
C ASN A 138 4.33 -4.64 20.17
N ARG A 139 4.15 -3.31 20.20
CA ARG A 139 3.78 -2.56 21.41
C ARG A 139 2.28 -2.57 21.72
N LYS A 140 1.44 -2.51 20.72
CA LYS A 140 0.00 -2.27 20.86
C LYS A 140 -0.87 -3.39 20.27
N GLY A 141 -0.27 -4.47 19.73
CA GLY A 141 -0.98 -5.42 18.89
C GLY A 141 -1.56 -4.71 17.66
N ALA A 142 -2.69 -5.17 17.18
CA ALA A 142 -3.37 -4.52 16.06
C ALA A 142 -4.15 -3.23 16.45
N GLN A 143 -3.95 -2.69 17.65
CA GLN A 143 -4.60 -1.45 18.11
C GLN A 143 -3.81 -0.22 17.68
N THR A 144 -4.51 0.82 17.23
CA THR A 144 -3.93 2.10 16.84
C THR A 144 -4.75 3.25 17.40
N ASP A 145 -4.10 4.32 17.84
CA ASP A 145 -4.78 5.57 18.14
C ASP A 145 -4.72 6.56 16.94
N VAL A 146 -5.33 7.70 17.09
CA VAL A 146 -5.41 8.68 16.00
C VAL A 146 -4.04 9.27 15.65
N GLU A 147 -3.15 9.40 16.63
CA GLU A 147 -1.81 9.96 16.40
C GLU A 147 -0.92 8.96 15.66
N ASP A 148 -1.01 7.68 15.98
CA ASP A 148 -0.36 6.62 15.20
C ASP A 148 -0.78 6.74 13.72
N ARG A 149 -2.08 6.77 13.45
CA ARG A 149 -2.62 6.84 12.09
C ARG A 149 -2.28 8.14 11.37
N ARG A 150 -2.27 9.28 12.09
CA ARG A 150 -1.86 10.58 11.56
C ARG A 150 -0.39 10.58 11.15
N TRP A 151 0.47 9.95 11.94
CA TRP A 151 1.89 9.82 11.61
C TRP A 151 2.08 9.10 10.26
N PHE A 152 1.43 7.96 10.07
CA PHE A 152 1.48 7.22 8.80
C PHE A 152 0.87 8.02 7.64
N ALA A 153 -0.21 8.74 7.86
CA ALA A 153 -0.82 9.61 6.85
C ALA A 153 0.12 10.75 6.41
N THR A 154 0.89 11.31 7.33
CA THR A 154 1.91 12.32 7.02
C THR A 154 2.97 11.75 6.09
N ARG A 155 3.45 10.53 6.37
CA ARG A 155 4.39 9.82 5.49
C ARG A 155 3.80 9.57 4.11
N ALA A 156 2.54 9.16 4.06
CA ALA A 156 1.83 8.87 2.82
C ALA A 156 1.71 10.10 1.90
N PHE A 157 1.39 11.26 2.46
CA PHE A 157 1.37 12.50 1.67
C PHE A 157 2.78 12.94 1.24
N GLY A 158 3.82 12.68 2.04
CA GLY A 158 5.20 12.90 1.64
C GLY A 158 5.59 12.05 0.43
N VAL A 159 5.27 10.75 0.46
CA VAL A 159 5.51 9.83 -0.67
C VAL A 159 4.74 10.29 -1.93
N SER A 160 3.46 10.65 -1.79
CA SER A 160 2.66 11.14 -2.92
C SER A 160 3.23 12.41 -3.53
N SER A 161 3.61 13.37 -2.69
CA SER A 161 4.20 14.63 -3.16
C SER A 161 5.52 14.42 -3.91
N HIS A 162 6.39 13.56 -3.37
CA HIS A 162 7.67 13.26 -4.03
C HIS A 162 7.47 12.53 -5.36
N TYR A 163 6.50 11.61 -5.43
CA TYR A 163 6.16 10.88 -6.65
C TYR A 163 5.68 11.82 -7.76
N ASP A 164 4.73 12.71 -7.46
CA ASP A 164 4.23 13.69 -8.42
C ASP A 164 5.34 14.67 -8.86
N THR A 165 6.22 15.08 -7.94
CA THR A 165 7.38 15.95 -8.25
C THR A 165 8.35 15.27 -9.21
N ALA A 166 8.62 13.97 -9.02
CA ALA A 166 9.50 13.21 -9.91
C ALA A 166 8.90 13.08 -11.33
N ILE A 167 7.58 12.80 -11.42
CA ILE A 167 6.88 12.75 -12.69
C ILE A 167 6.92 14.12 -13.40
N HIS A 168 6.62 15.20 -12.67
CA HIS A 168 6.68 16.56 -13.21
C HIS A 168 8.06 16.90 -13.77
N ALA A 169 9.12 16.64 -12.99
CA ALA A 169 10.49 16.88 -13.41
C ALA A 169 10.88 16.07 -14.67
N TYR A 170 10.38 14.83 -14.79
CA TYR A 170 10.57 14.02 -15.99
C TYR A 170 9.96 14.68 -17.22
N PHE A 171 8.72 15.15 -17.13
CA PHE A 171 8.06 15.83 -18.25
C PHE A 171 8.67 17.20 -18.60
N GLU A 172 9.13 17.96 -17.60
CA GLU A 172 9.81 19.25 -17.83
C GLU A 172 11.13 19.09 -18.57
N ASN A 173 11.91 18.06 -18.24
CA ASN A 173 13.25 17.88 -18.79
C ASN A 173 13.25 17.11 -20.12
N GLY A 174 12.13 16.63 -20.60
CA GLY A 174 11.98 15.94 -21.89
C GLY A 174 12.80 14.65 -21.99
N LYS A 175 13.03 13.96 -20.89
CA LYS A 175 13.82 12.72 -20.80
C LYS A 175 13.08 11.69 -20.01
#